data_4aafedcc943dc5df8a6a8bbe9822b634
#
_entry.id   4aafedcc943dc5df8a6a8bbe9822b634
#
_cell.length_a   1.000
_cell.length_b   1.000
_cell.length_c   1.000
_cell.angle_alpha   90.00
_cell.angle_beta   90.00
_cell.angle_gamma   90.00
#
_symmetry.space_group_name_H-M   'P 1'
#
loop_
_entity.id
_entity.type
_entity.pdbx_description
1 polymer ?
#
loop_
_entity_poly.entity_id
_entity_poly.type
_entity_poly.pdbx_seq_one_letter_code
_entity_poly.pdbx_strand_id
1 'polypeptide(L)'
;MQFYIMTLFPDMVMDGLNTSIIGRAMDKGLLDIEAVNIRDYAFNKHNSVDDYPYGGGAGMLMQAEPVYQCYEAVKKKIETKALLSNPGTRKSPRVIYLSPQGKTFNQTMAEEFAQEEDLVFLCGHYEGIDERVLNEVVTDYVSIGDYVLTGGELPA
;
A
#
# COMPACT_ATOMS: atom_id res chain seq x y z
N MET A 1 -5.32 7.47 13.65
CA MET A 1 -4.97 6.34 12.76
C MET A 1 -4.46 6.92 11.46
N GLN A 2 -3.36 6.41 10.93
CA GLN A 2 -2.74 6.87 9.69
C GLN A 2 -2.75 5.75 8.66
N PHE A 3 -3.13 6.08 7.43
CA PHE A 3 -3.09 5.17 6.29
C PHE A 3 -2.06 5.68 5.27
N TYR A 4 -1.20 4.80 4.80
CA TYR A 4 -0.29 5.04 3.69
C TYR A 4 -0.68 4.12 2.54
N ILE A 5 -1.01 4.68 1.40
CA ILE A 5 -1.46 3.89 0.24
C ILE A 5 -0.41 4.03 -0.86
N MET A 6 0.43 3.01 -1.00
CA MET A 6 1.45 2.92 -2.05
C MET A 6 0.77 2.50 -3.35
N THR A 7 0.76 3.38 -4.34
CA THR A 7 -0.01 3.23 -5.58
C THR A 7 0.69 3.88 -6.77
N LEU A 8 0.30 3.56 -7.99
CA LEU A 8 0.67 4.28 -9.21
C LEU A 8 -0.32 5.41 -9.55
N PHE A 9 -1.46 5.47 -8.85
CA PHE A 9 -2.57 6.38 -9.15
C PHE A 9 -3.09 7.09 -7.88
N PRO A 10 -2.28 7.96 -7.26
CA PRO A 10 -2.65 8.62 -6.00
C PRO A 10 -3.95 9.42 -6.10
N ASP A 11 -4.20 10.11 -7.21
CA ASP A 11 -5.41 10.91 -7.40
C ASP A 11 -6.66 10.03 -7.41
N MET A 12 -6.61 8.86 -8.05
CA MET A 12 -7.72 7.90 -8.07
C MET A 12 -8.14 7.47 -6.66
N VAL A 13 -7.17 7.28 -5.78
CA VAL A 13 -7.41 6.92 -4.36
C VAL A 13 -7.99 8.11 -3.60
N MET A 14 -7.34 9.27 -3.69
CA MET A 14 -7.69 10.44 -2.88
C MET A 14 -9.02 11.06 -3.29
N ASP A 15 -9.37 11.09 -4.58
CA ASP A 15 -10.65 11.60 -5.07
C ASP A 15 -11.84 10.81 -4.49
N GLY A 16 -11.68 9.50 -4.34
CA GLY A 16 -12.70 8.65 -3.71
C GLY A 16 -12.82 8.86 -2.20
N LEU A 17 -11.68 8.96 -1.52
CA LEU A 17 -11.63 8.99 -0.05
C LEU A 17 -11.89 10.38 0.56
N ASN A 18 -11.61 11.46 -0.15
CA ASN A 18 -11.85 12.83 0.31
C ASN A 18 -13.36 13.22 0.40
N THR A 19 -14.25 12.27 0.38
CA THR A 19 -15.69 12.51 0.34
C THR A 19 -16.43 11.83 1.50
N SER A 20 -17.70 12.24 1.73
CA SER A 20 -18.65 11.61 2.63
C SER A 20 -18.11 11.42 4.08
N ILE A 21 -18.21 10.22 4.61
CA ILE A 21 -17.85 9.90 6.01
C ILE A 21 -16.33 9.96 6.20
N ILE A 22 -15.56 9.44 5.26
CA ILE A 22 -14.08 9.40 5.34
C ILE A 22 -13.54 10.83 5.30
N GLY A 23 -13.95 11.66 4.33
CA GLY A 23 -13.53 13.05 4.26
C GLY A 23 -13.83 13.82 5.54
N ARG A 24 -15.03 13.65 6.12
CA ARG A 24 -15.37 14.28 7.41
C ARG A 24 -14.55 13.76 8.59
N ALA A 25 -14.10 12.51 8.55
CA ALA A 25 -13.22 11.96 9.58
C ALA A 25 -11.81 12.54 9.47
N MET A 26 -11.32 12.75 8.24
CA MET A 26 -10.05 13.43 7.97
C MET A 26 -10.10 14.90 8.43
N ASP A 27 -11.16 15.64 8.09
CA ASP A 27 -11.37 17.03 8.53
C ASP A 27 -11.36 17.18 10.06
N LYS A 28 -11.82 16.17 10.78
CA LYS A 28 -11.82 16.11 12.24
C LYS A 28 -10.52 15.58 12.85
N GLY A 29 -9.53 15.21 12.03
CA GLY A 29 -8.28 14.63 12.49
C GLY A 29 -8.41 13.26 13.17
N LEU A 30 -9.49 12.52 12.92
CA LEU A 30 -9.71 11.18 13.45
C LEU A 30 -8.89 10.11 12.70
N LEU A 31 -8.66 10.35 11.43
CA LEU A 31 -7.77 9.58 10.58
C LEU A 31 -7.06 10.51 9.59
N ASP A 32 -5.98 10.02 9.03
CA ASP A 32 -5.25 10.70 7.97
C ASP A 32 -4.85 9.68 6.89
N ILE A 33 -4.86 10.09 5.63
CA ILE A 33 -4.57 9.23 4.48
C ILE A 33 -3.54 9.92 3.60
N GLU A 34 -2.45 9.21 3.32
CA GLU A 34 -1.43 9.65 2.38
C GLU A 34 -1.31 8.63 1.24
N ALA A 35 -1.68 9.03 0.03
CA ALA A 35 -1.41 8.25 -1.16
C ALA A 35 0.01 8.56 -1.66
N VAL A 36 0.87 7.54 -1.72
CA VAL A 36 2.28 7.66 -2.08
C VAL A 36 2.51 7.08 -3.46
N ASN A 37 2.97 7.91 -4.39
CA ASN A 37 3.21 7.47 -5.76
C ASN A 37 4.50 6.64 -5.86
N ILE A 38 4.37 5.35 -6.15
CA ILE A 38 5.51 4.42 -6.32
C ILE A 38 6.45 4.90 -7.43
N ARG A 39 5.93 5.58 -8.47
CA ARG A 39 6.71 6.08 -9.59
C ARG A 39 7.76 7.12 -9.18
N ASP A 40 7.53 7.86 -8.10
CA ASP A 40 8.47 8.86 -7.60
C ASP A 40 9.75 8.23 -7.03
N TYR A 41 9.75 6.92 -6.84
CA TYR A 41 10.87 6.12 -6.35
C TYR A 41 11.53 5.26 -7.45
N ALA A 42 11.16 5.48 -8.70
CA ALA A 42 11.81 4.87 -9.86
C ALA A 42 13.00 5.71 -10.30
N PHE A 43 14.20 5.40 -9.80
CA PHE A 43 15.41 6.18 -10.06
C PHE A 43 16.11 5.86 -11.39
N ASN A 44 15.42 5.19 -12.31
CA ASN A 44 15.92 4.95 -13.65
C ASN A 44 15.61 6.12 -14.59
N LYS A 45 16.31 6.19 -15.73
CA LYS A 45 16.24 7.28 -16.70
C LYS A 45 14.81 7.61 -17.20
N HIS A 46 13.91 6.65 -17.15
CA HIS A 46 12.54 6.76 -17.70
C HIS A 46 11.45 6.75 -16.63
N ASN A 47 11.81 6.75 -15.35
CA ASN A 47 10.88 6.56 -14.22
C ASN A 47 9.98 5.33 -14.42
N SER A 48 10.55 4.26 -14.99
CA SER A 48 9.84 3.02 -15.29
C SER A 48 9.66 2.23 -14.00
N VAL A 49 8.44 1.78 -13.77
CA VAL A 49 8.05 0.99 -12.57
C VAL A 49 7.74 -0.45 -12.92
N ASP A 50 7.78 -0.81 -14.19
CA ASP A 50 7.36 -2.08 -14.75
C ASP A 50 8.47 -2.68 -15.64
N ASP A 51 8.49 -4.02 -15.73
CA ASP A 51 9.40 -4.79 -16.57
C ASP A 51 8.74 -6.10 -17.00
N TYR A 52 9.33 -6.76 -17.97
CA TYR A 52 8.87 -8.06 -18.43
C TYR A 52 9.06 -9.14 -17.35
N PRO A 53 8.11 -10.10 -17.24
CA PRO A 53 8.26 -11.20 -16.29
C PRO A 53 9.46 -12.09 -16.63
N TYR A 54 10.22 -12.52 -15.62
CA TYR A 54 11.29 -13.49 -15.78
C TYR A 54 10.76 -14.80 -16.37
N GLY A 55 11.39 -15.26 -17.44
CA GLY A 55 10.96 -16.48 -18.15
C GLY A 55 9.97 -16.24 -19.27
N GLY A 56 9.62 -15.00 -19.54
CA GLY A 56 8.69 -14.62 -20.62
C GLY A 56 7.23 -14.75 -20.19
N GLY A 57 6.32 -14.32 -21.04
CA GLY A 57 4.88 -14.29 -20.82
C GLY A 57 4.28 -12.99 -21.34
N ALA A 58 2.97 -12.92 -21.37
CA ALA A 58 2.25 -11.69 -21.70
C ALA A 58 2.18 -10.77 -20.48
N GLY A 59 2.16 -9.47 -20.73
CA GLY A 59 2.03 -8.45 -19.68
C GLY A 59 3.34 -7.99 -19.07
N MET A 60 3.22 -7.17 -18.05
CA MET A 60 4.33 -6.54 -17.32
C MET A 60 4.17 -6.81 -15.83
N LEU A 61 5.24 -6.73 -15.07
CA LEU A 61 5.26 -6.79 -13.61
C LEU A 61 5.80 -5.48 -13.04
N MET A 62 5.30 -5.08 -11.89
CA MET A 62 5.91 -3.98 -11.13
C MET A 62 7.29 -4.42 -10.63
N GLN A 63 8.29 -3.58 -10.88
CA GLN A 63 9.66 -3.82 -10.46
C GLN A 63 9.81 -3.79 -8.94
N ALA A 64 10.67 -4.66 -8.40
CA ALA A 64 10.96 -4.72 -6.97
C ALA A 64 11.53 -3.41 -6.41
N GLU A 65 12.48 -2.80 -7.13
CA GLU A 65 13.23 -1.63 -6.63
C GLU A 65 12.35 -0.42 -6.33
N PRO A 66 11.48 0.09 -7.25
CA PRO A 66 10.61 1.23 -6.94
C PRO A 66 9.66 0.96 -5.78
N VAL A 67 9.10 -0.25 -5.70
CA VAL A 67 8.19 -0.66 -4.61
C VAL A 67 8.94 -0.67 -3.27
N TYR A 68 10.15 -1.25 -3.25
CA TYR A 68 10.97 -1.32 -2.04
C TYR A 68 11.40 0.07 -1.55
N GLN A 69 11.87 0.92 -2.45
CA GLN A 69 12.28 2.30 -2.10
C GLN A 69 11.10 3.14 -1.60
N CYS A 70 9.92 2.97 -2.19
CA CYS A 70 8.70 3.61 -1.72
C CYS A 70 8.34 3.13 -0.30
N TYR A 71 8.39 1.82 -0.05
CA TYR A 71 8.17 1.25 1.27
C TYR A 71 9.16 1.78 2.32
N GLU A 72 10.46 1.80 2.02
CA GLU A 72 11.46 2.33 2.95
C GLU A 72 11.24 3.81 3.29
N ALA A 73 10.79 4.60 2.32
CA ALA A 73 10.43 6.00 2.55
C ALA A 73 9.21 6.13 3.48
N VAL A 74 8.17 5.33 3.27
CA VAL A 74 6.98 5.28 4.14
C VAL A 74 7.36 4.81 5.54
N LYS A 75 8.11 3.73 5.66
CA LYS A 75 8.60 3.19 6.93
C LYS A 75 9.39 4.23 7.72
N LYS A 76 10.30 4.97 7.06
CA LYS A 76 11.05 6.05 7.68
C LYS A 76 10.17 7.18 8.19
N LYS A 77 9.10 7.54 7.49
CA LYS A 77 8.10 8.51 7.96
C LYS A 77 7.43 8.03 9.24
N ILE A 78 6.97 6.77 9.26
CA ILE A 78 6.33 6.14 10.42
C ILE A 78 7.29 6.10 11.61
N GLU A 79 8.53 5.66 11.41
CA GLU A 79 9.55 5.62 12.46
C GLU A 79 9.88 7.01 13.03
N THR A 80 9.98 8.01 12.17
CA THR A 80 10.25 9.40 12.58
C THR A 80 9.10 9.95 13.41
N LYS A 81 7.85 9.71 13.00
CA LYS A 81 6.65 10.10 13.74
C LYS A 81 6.57 9.41 15.10
N ALA A 82 6.85 8.10 15.16
CA ALA A 82 6.86 7.32 16.38
C ALA A 82 7.92 7.83 17.38
N LEU A 83 9.11 8.17 16.91
CA LEU A 83 10.17 8.74 17.75
C LEU A 83 9.78 10.09 18.38
N LEU A 84 9.00 10.89 17.67
CA LEU A 84 8.50 12.18 18.18
C LEU A 84 7.36 12.02 19.19
N SER A 85 6.54 10.97 19.05
CA SER A 85 5.34 10.75 19.87
C SER A 85 5.61 9.87 21.10
N ASN A 86 6.45 8.85 20.98
CA ASN A 86 6.73 7.91 22.07
C ASN A 86 8.08 7.18 21.87
N PRO A 87 9.20 7.67 22.46
CA PRO A 87 10.54 7.13 22.22
C PRO A 87 10.72 5.74 22.87
N GLY A 88 10.18 4.70 22.34
CA GLY A 88 10.40 3.35 22.90
C GLY A 88 9.57 2.22 22.28
N THR A 89 8.56 2.52 21.52
CA THR A 89 7.71 1.53 20.84
C THR A 89 8.00 1.52 19.34
N ARG A 90 8.96 0.71 18.90
CA ARG A 90 9.12 0.39 17.49
C ARG A 90 8.25 -0.82 17.16
N LYS A 91 7.11 -0.59 16.55
CA LYS A 91 6.33 -1.62 15.87
C LYS A 91 6.50 -1.38 14.36
N SER A 92 6.95 -2.38 13.63
CA SER A 92 6.92 -2.32 12.16
C SER A 92 5.46 -2.21 11.71
N PRO A 93 5.13 -1.34 10.75
CA PRO A 93 3.77 -1.21 10.28
C PRO A 93 3.28 -2.52 9.64
N ARG A 94 1.98 -2.78 9.71
CA ARG A 94 1.37 -3.83 8.89
C ARG A 94 1.33 -3.34 7.44
N VAL A 95 1.78 -4.20 6.53
CA VAL A 95 1.77 -3.96 5.09
C VAL A 95 0.80 -4.92 4.45
N ILE A 96 -0.31 -4.38 3.97
CA ILE A 96 -1.42 -5.12 3.39
C ILE A 96 -1.30 -5.07 1.87
N TYR A 97 -1.05 -6.23 1.25
CA TYR A 97 -1.11 -6.37 -0.19
C TYR A 97 -2.48 -6.88 -0.61
N LEU A 98 -3.12 -6.13 -1.51
CA LEU A 98 -4.46 -6.43 -2.02
C LEU A 98 -4.38 -7.35 -3.22
N SER A 99 -4.77 -8.60 -3.03
CA SER A 99 -4.67 -9.65 -4.04
C SER A 99 -5.82 -10.65 -3.90
N PRO A 100 -6.38 -11.15 -5.02
CA PRO A 100 -7.39 -12.22 -4.97
C PRO A 100 -6.92 -13.51 -4.28
N GLN A 101 -5.60 -13.71 -4.18
CA GLN A 101 -4.99 -14.87 -3.51
C GLN A 101 -4.93 -14.73 -1.98
N GLY A 102 -5.24 -13.53 -1.45
CA GLY A 102 -5.22 -13.25 -0.03
C GLY A 102 -6.39 -13.87 0.73
N LYS A 103 -6.34 -13.77 2.05
CA LYS A 103 -7.48 -14.10 2.92
C LYS A 103 -8.64 -13.14 2.64
N THR A 104 -9.85 -13.68 2.55
CA THR A 104 -11.04 -12.86 2.35
C THR A 104 -11.23 -11.90 3.53
N PHE A 105 -11.30 -10.61 3.22
CA PHE A 105 -11.55 -9.56 4.20
C PHE A 105 -12.91 -9.75 4.89
N ASN A 106 -12.93 -9.57 6.19
CA ASN A 106 -14.13 -9.71 7.01
C ASN A 106 -14.09 -8.75 8.20
N GLN A 107 -15.19 -8.69 8.95
CA GLN A 107 -15.32 -7.77 10.09
C GLN A 107 -14.24 -7.98 11.16
N THR A 108 -13.86 -9.22 11.45
CA THR A 108 -12.81 -9.51 12.43
C THR A 108 -11.47 -8.94 12.00
N MET A 109 -11.08 -9.09 10.72
CA MET A 109 -9.86 -8.46 10.19
C MET A 109 -9.93 -6.93 10.24
N ALA A 110 -11.09 -6.34 9.94
CA ALA A 110 -11.28 -4.90 10.05
C ALA A 110 -11.07 -4.42 11.50
N GLU A 111 -11.59 -5.14 12.47
CA GLU A 111 -11.41 -4.84 13.89
C GLU A 111 -9.95 -5.00 14.36
N GLU A 112 -9.25 -6.01 13.85
CA GLU A 112 -7.80 -6.17 14.09
C GLU A 112 -7.00 -5.01 13.50
N PHE A 113 -7.26 -4.64 12.25
CA PHE A 113 -6.56 -3.53 11.60
C PHE A 113 -6.85 -2.19 12.26
N ALA A 114 -8.05 -2.00 12.78
CA ALA A 114 -8.44 -0.80 13.50
C ALA A 114 -7.68 -0.60 14.84
N GLN A 115 -6.95 -1.60 15.33
CA GLN A 115 -6.09 -1.48 16.51
C GLN A 115 -4.69 -0.94 16.17
N GLU A 116 -4.36 -0.83 14.89
CA GLU A 116 -3.06 -0.31 14.48
C GLU A 116 -3.07 1.22 14.43
N GLU A 117 -1.94 1.81 14.75
CA GLU A 117 -1.75 3.27 14.62
C GLU A 117 -1.50 3.67 13.17
N ASP A 118 -0.74 2.85 12.46
CA ASP A 118 -0.34 3.05 11.07
C ASP A 118 -0.61 1.76 10.26
N LEU A 119 -1.25 1.91 9.10
CA LEU A 119 -1.44 0.84 8.12
C LEU A 119 -0.85 1.26 6.77
N VAL A 120 -0.16 0.32 6.12
CA VAL A 120 0.36 0.50 4.77
C VAL A 120 -0.40 -0.41 3.83
N PHE A 121 -1.01 0.15 2.78
CA PHE A 121 -1.62 -0.60 1.70
C PHE A 121 -0.69 -0.58 0.48
N LEU A 122 -0.45 -1.74 -0.10
CA LEU A 122 0.29 -1.89 -1.35
C LEU A 122 -0.69 -2.26 -2.47
N CYS A 123 -0.89 -1.33 -3.39
CA CYS A 123 -1.74 -1.51 -4.55
C CYS A 123 -0.91 -2.06 -5.72
N GLY A 124 -1.17 -3.31 -6.10
CA GLY A 124 -0.58 -3.90 -7.29
C GLY A 124 -1.26 -3.42 -8.56
N HIS A 125 -0.50 -3.45 -9.65
CA HIS A 125 -0.99 -3.14 -11.00
C HIS A 125 -0.34 -4.09 -12.02
N TYR A 126 -0.74 -4.02 -13.30
CA TYR A 126 -0.30 -4.92 -14.37
C TYR A 126 -0.64 -6.39 -14.05
N GLU A 127 0.30 -7.33 -14.27
CA GLU A 127 0.12 -8.75 -13.93
C GLU A 127 0.52 -9.07 -12.47
N GLY A 128 0.94 -8.05 -11.72
CA GLY A 128 1.33 -8.17 -10.32
C GLY A 128 2.63 -7.43 -9.99
N ILE A 129 3.18 -7.77 -8.85
CA ILE A 129 4.41 -7.19 -8.31
C ILE A 129 5.47 -8.29 -8.22
N ASP A 130 6.74 -7.94 -8.44
CA ASP A 130 7.86 -8.86 -8.27
C ASP A 130 7.83 -9.53 -6.89
N GLU A 131 7.77 -10.85 -6.87
CA GLU A 131 7.59 -11.66 -5.66
C GLU A 131 8.69 -11.42 -4.62
N ARG A 132 9.89 -11.03 -5.05
CA ARG A 132 11.01 -10.76 -4.13
C ARG A 132 10.70 -9.62 -3.17
N VAL A 133 10.08 -8.54 -3.65
CA VAL A 133 9.70 -7.42 -2.78
C VAL A 133 8.46 -7.74 -1.96
N LEU A 134 7.51 -8.50 -2.49
CA LEU A 134 6.35 -8.95 -1.71
C LEU A 134 6.80 -9.76 -0.49
N ASN A 135 7.71 -10.71 -0.67
CA ASN A 135 8.26 -11.53 0.42
C ASN A 135 9.04 -10.72 1.47
N GLU A 136 9.62 -9.59 1.07
CA GLU A 136 10.38 -8.73 1.98
C GLU A 136 9.50 -7.77 2.78
N VAL A 137 8.44 -7.22 2.18
CA VAL A 137 7.71 -6.10 2.78
C VAL A 137 6.29 -6.44 3.25
N VAL A 138 5.62 -7.43 2.65
CA VAL A 138 4.20 -7.72 2.92
C VAL A 138 4.03 -8.55 4.18
N THR A 139 3.14 -8.09 5.06
CA THR A 139 2.76 -8.84 6.26
C THR A 139 1.44 -9.57 6.10
N ASP A 140 0.53 -9.01 5.31
CA ASP A 140 -0.82 -9.52 5.14
C ASP A 140 -1.24 -9.50 3.66
N TYR A 141 -1.71 -10.64 3.15
CA TYR A 141 -2.34 -10.77 1.85
C TYR A 141 -3.85 -10.78 2.04
N VAL A 142 -4.55 -9.81 1.48
CA VAL A 142 -5.99 -9.61 1.70
C VAL A 142 -6.74 -9.55 0.38
N SER A 143 -7.87 -10.26 0.31
CA SER A 143 -8.79 -10.29 -0.81
C SER A 143 -10.14 -9.69 -0.42
N ILE A 144 -10.73 -8.88 -1.27
CA ILE A 144 -12.12 -8.39 -1.09
C ILE A 144 -13.16 -9.30 -1.75
N GLY A 145 -12.72 -10.37 -2.40
CA GLY A 145 -13.61 -11.34 -3.07
C GLY A 145 -12.88 -12.16 -4.12
N ASP A 146 -13.55 -13.19 -4.61
CA ASP A 146 -13.04 -14.12 -5.62
C ASP A 146 -13.24 -13.56 -7.04
N TYR A 147 -12.56 -12.46 -7.36
CA TYR A 147 -12.56 -11.82 -8.67
C TYR A 147 -11.32 -10.94 -8.84
N VAL A 148 -10.97 -10.64 -10.11
CA VAL A 148 -9.80 -9.85 -10.47
C VAL A 148 -10.25 -8.44 -10.87
N LEU A 149 -9.55 -7.44 -10.37
CA LEU A 149 -9.68 -6.03 -10.73
C LEU A 149 -8.45 -5.58 -11.54
N THR A 150 -8.52 -4.40 -12.11
CA THR A 150 -7.41 -3.80 -12.89
C THR A 150 -6.23 -3.35 -12.03
N GLY A 151 -6.43 -3.20 -10.72
CA GLY A 151 -5.40 -2.78 -9.76
C GLY A 151 -5.91 -2.85 -8.32
N GLY A 152 -5.03 -2.56 -7.39
CA GLY A 152 -5.29 -2.57 -5.95
C GLY A 152 -5.95 -1.31 -5.40
N GLU A 153 -6.17 -0.27 -6.22
CA GLU A 153 -6.67 1.03 -5.77
C GLU A 153 -8.13 0.99 -5.32
N LEU A 154 -8.97 0.21 -6.02
CA LEU A 154 -10.39 0.08 -5.66
C LEU A 154 -10.63 -0.73 -4.38
N PRO A 155 -9.86 -1.82 -4.11
CA PRO A 155 -10.01 -2.55 -2.86
C PRO A 155 -9.30 -1.89 -1.67
N ALA A 156 -8.39 -0.94 -1.89
CA ALA A 156 -7.71 -0.21 -0.82
C ALA A 156 -8.63 0.83 -0.18
#